data_cfcb44bd26a4138051eefaaa308f2721
#
_entry.id   cfcb44bd26a4138051eefaaa308f2721
#
_cell.length_a   1.000
_cell.length_b   1.000
_cell.length_c   1.000
_cell.angle_alpha   90.00
_cell.angle_beta   90.00
_cell.angle_gamma   90.00
#
_symmetry.space_group_name_H-M   'P 1'
#
loop_
_entity.id
_entity.type
_entity.pdbx_description
1 polymer ?
#
loop_
_entity_poly.entity_id
_entity_poly.type
_entity_poly.pdbx_seq_one_letter_code
_entity_poly.pdbx_strand_id
1 'polypeptide(L)'
;MKFVVGCELEEFKDYYRRNGFAGEQGTGELGITEEKIITQDPAHLIVWRQNNEIIGDAIWHETSTEEHREGDPRDLEDREILRKLCGGKKDNIVELHEIWLIEKYRGKGYGKRFFEFFEEFIRRNGYDSFVYYADHQAALAICRKRGYAEDYLESAGEYVFYSQLESHAAQ
;
A
#
# COMPACT_ATOMS: atom_id res chain seq x y z
N MET A 1 18.25 -5.64 6.10
CA MET A 1 16.78 -5.58 6.01
C MET A 1 16.35 -6.08 4.63
N LYS A 2 15.30 -6.90 4.58
CA LYS A 2 14.79 -7.50 3.34
C LYS A 2 13.27 -7.36 3.28
N PHE A 3 12.74 -7.16 2.08
CA PHE A 3 11.31 -7.24 1.82
C PHE A 3 10.98 -8.66 1.38
N VAL A 4 10.06 -9.32 2.08
CA VAL A 4 9.69 -10.72 1.84
C VAL A 4 8.21 -10.81 1.53
N VAL A 5 7.88 -11.40 0.38
CA VAL A 5 6.49 -11.59 -0.03
C VAL A 5 5.91 -12.81 0.67
N GLY A 6 4.82 -12.59 1.40
CA GLY A 6 4.16 -13.64 2.16
C GLY A 6 4.71 -13.79 3.58
N CYS A 7 3.86 -14.29 4.46
CA CYS A 7 4.18 -14.53 5.85
C CYS A 7 3.11 -15.46 6.43
N GLU A 8 3.47 -16.28 7.41
CA GLU A 8 2.46 -17.03 8.14
C GLU A 8 1.54 -16.07 8.89
N LEU A 9 0.24 -16.30 8.82
CA LEU A 9 -0.76 -15.41 9.39
C LEU A 9 -0.56 -15.21 10.90
N GLU A 10 -0.29 -16.27 11.64
CA GLU A 10 -0.10 -16.19 13.09
C GLU A 10 1.14 -15.38 13.47
N GLU A 11 2.23 -15.52 12.72
CA GLU A 11 3.43 -14.72 12.93
C GLU A 11 3.13 -13.23 12.68
N PHE A 12 2.37 -12.93 11.62
CA PHE A 12 2.00 -11.56 11.30
C PHE A 12 1.07 -10.97 12.37
N LYS A 13 0.10 -11.75 12.84
CA LYS A 13 -0.78 -11.32 13.93
C LYS A 13 -0.01 -11.04 15.23
N ASP A 14 0.99 -11.85 15.54
CA ASP A 14 1.84 -11.63 16.72
C ASP A 14 2.64 -10.34 16.60
N TYR A 15 3.21 -10.09 15.42
CA TYR A 15 3.90 -8.84 15.13
C TYR A 15 2.96 -7.63 15.31
N TYR A 16 1.78 -7.73 14.77
CA TYR A 16 0.78 -6.67 14.85
C TYR A 16 0.40 -6.38 16.31
N ARG A 17 0.15 -7.42 17.07
CA ARG A 17 -0.20 -7.34 18.49
C ARG A 17 0.92 -6.72 19.34
N ARG A 18 2.16 -7.19 19.13
CA ARG A 18 3.32 -6.71 19.89
C ARG A 18 3.63 -5.24 19.66
N ASN A 19 3.32 -4.71 18.50
CA ASN A 19 3.64 -3.34 18.15
C ASN A 19 2.47 -2.37 18.34
N GLY A 20 1.32 -2.87 18.77
CA GLY A 20 0.15 -2.04 19.04
C GLY A 20 -0.34 -1.28 17.82
N PHE A 21 -0.12 -1.82 16.64
CA PHE A 21 -0.65 -1.24 15.40
C PHE A 21 -2.15 -1.42 15.41
N ALA A 22 -2.75 -0.74 16.26
CA ALA A 22 -4.14 -0.72 16.17
C ALA A 22 -4.42 0.53 15.44
N GLY A 23 -4.96 0.41 14.33
CA GLY A 23 -5.56 1.53 13.70
C GLY A 23 -6.23 2.41 14.74
N GLU A 24 -7.02 3.32 14.38
CA GLU A 24 -7.65 4.32 15.23
C GLU A 24 -8.27 3.82 16.54
N GLN A 25 -8.43 2.51 16.72
CA GLN A 25 -9.11 1.96 17.90
C GLN A 25 -8.18 1.32 18.94
N GLY A 26 -6.89 1.28 18.71
CA GLY A 26 -5.93 0.83 19.72
C GLY A 26 -6.11 -0.59 20.23
N THR A 27 -6.68 -1.51 19.44
CA THR A 27 -6.94 -2.87 19.88
C THR A 27 -5.74 -3.82 19.75
N GLY A 28 -4.75 -3.47 18.93
CA GLY A 28 -3.61 -4.33 18.65
C GLY A 28 -3.95 -5.57 17.84
N GLU A 29 -5.16 -5.65 17.28
CA GLU A 29 -5.59 -6.77 16.48
C GLU A 29 -5.60 -6.42 15.00
N LEU A 30 -5.23 -7.39 14.16
CA LEU A 30 -5.33 -7.24 12.72
C LEU A 30 -6.80 -7.07 12.32
N GLY A 31 -7.09 -6.05 11.50
CA GLY A 31 -8.44 -5.77 11.05
C GLY A 31 -9.01 -6.90 10.19
N ILE A 32 -10.34 -7.03 10.20
CA ILE A 32 -11.06 -8.05 9.42
C ILE A 32 -10.78 -7.87 7.92
N THR A 33 -10.77 -6.64 7.44
CA THR A 33 -10.49 -6.32 6.03
C THR A 33 -9.08 -6.76 5.64
N GLU A 34 -8.10 -6.41 6.44
CA GLU A 34 -6.69 -6.74 6.19
C GLU A 34 -6.48 -8.25 6.23
N GLU A 35 -7.09 -8.95 7.18
CA GLU A 35 -7.01 -10.40 7.25
C GLU A 35 -7.59 -11.06 6.00
N LYS A 36 -8.72 -10.57 5.50
CA LYS A 36 -9.31 -11.07 4.24
C LYS A 36 -8.39 -10.88 3.05
N ILE A 37 -7.77 -9.71 2.93
CA ILE A 37 -6.82 -9.43 1.84
C ILE A 37 -5.67 -10.45 1.86
N ILE A 38 -5.10 -10.67 3.03
CA ILE A 38 -3.96 -11.57 3.21
C ILE A 38 -4.34 -13.03 2.99
N THR A 39 -5.49 -13.46 3.49
CA THR A 39 -5.92 -14.85 3.34
C THR A 39 -6.41 -15.17 1.93
N GLN A 40 -6.91 -14.17 1.20
CA GLN A 40 -7.30 -14.33 -0.19
C GLN A 40 -6.09 -14.67 -1.06
N ASP A 41 -4.97 -14.00 -0.84
CA ASP A 41 -3.70 -14.29 -1.49
C ASP A 41 -2.55 -13.87 -0.57
N PRO A 42 -1.71 -14.83 -0.11
CA PRO A 42 -0.57 -14.50 0.75
C PRO A 42 0.41 -13.51 0.13
N ALA A 43 0.47 -13.40 -1.19
CA ALA A 43 1.33 -12.44 -1.87
C ALA A 43 0.88 -10.98 -1.67
N HIS A 44 -0.34 -10.76 -1.19
CA HIS A 44 -0.84 -9.43 -0.85
C HIS A 44 -0.16 -8.83 0.38
N LEU A 45 0.62 -9.63 1.11
CA LEU A 45 1.38 -9.18 2.27
C LEU A 45 2.86 -9.19 1.94
N ILE A 46 3.53 -8.08 2.20
CA ILE A 46 4.98 -7.96 2.10
C ILE A 46 5.48 -7.56 3.48
N VAL A 47 6.30 -8.40 4.10
CA VAL A 47 6.88 -8.10 5.40
C VAL A 47 8.32 -7.60 5.24
N TRP A 48 8.70 -6.68 6.10
CA TRP A 48 10.06 -6.13 6.13
C TRP A 48 10.79 -6.84 7.28
N ARG A 49 11.81 -7.62 6.93
CA ARG A 49 12.53 -8.43 7.92
C ARG A 49 13.94 -7.94 8.15
N GLN A 50 14.31 -7.92 9.41
CA GLN A 50 15.68 -7.68 9.84
C GLN A 50 16.02 -8.70 10.92
N ASN A 51 17.09 -9.48 10.72
CA ASN A 51 17.50 -10.55 11.65
C ASN A 51 16.35 -11.52 11.97
N ASN A 52 15.59 -11.90 10.95
CA ASN A 52 14.43 -12.80 11.04
C ASN A 52 13.22 -12.22 11.78
N GLU A 53 13.29 -10.98 12.24
CA GLU A 53 12.15 -10.31 12.87
C GLU A 53 11.44 -9.43 11.86
N ILE A 54 10.11 -9.34 11.98
CA ILE A 54 9.32 -8.41 11.19
C ILE A 54 9.43 -7.03 11.83
N ILE A 55 9.89 -6.05 11.05
CA ILE A 55 10.02 -4.66 11.48
C ILE A 55 9.06 -3.71 10.78
N GLY A 56 8.39 -4.18 9.75
CA GLY A 56 7.43 -3.41 8.99
C GLY A 56 6.61 -4.30 8.08
N ASP A 57 5.60 -3.73 7.46
CA ASP A 57 4.73 -4.45 6.54
C ASP A 57 4.12 -3.53 5.49
N ALA A 58 3.64 -4.16 4.44
CA ALA A 58 2.78 -3.52 3.44
C ALA A 58 1.72 -4.53 3.00
N ILE A 59 0.51 -4.04 2.82
CA ILE A 59 -0.63 -4.82 2.34
C ILE A 59 -1.15 -4.16 1.08
N TRP A 60 -1.39 -4.92 0.04
CA TRP A 60 -1.89 -4.43 -1.23
C TRP A 60 -2.97 -5.33 -1.79
N HIS A 61 -3.76 -4.82 -2.73
CA HIS A 61 -4.77 -5.59 -3.44
C HIS A 61 -5.08 -4.94 -4.79
N GLU A 62 -5.74 -5.68 -5.67
CA GLU A 62 -6.21 -5.13 -6.93
C GLU A 62 -7.39 -4.19 -6.69
N THR A 63 -7.54 -3.21 -7.58
CA THR A 63 -8.64 -2.25 -7.54
C THR A 63 -8.91 -1.68 -8.94
N SER A 64 -9.87 -0.78 -9.03
CA SER A 64 -10.17 -0.01 -10.24
C SER A 64 -10.56 1.41 -9.88
N THR A 65 -10.69 2.27 -10.86
CA THR A 65 -11.17 3.65 -10.62
C THR A 65 -12.63 3.68 -10.17
N GLU A 66 -13.40 2.63 -10.45
CA GLU A 66 -14.85 2.60 -10.22
C GLU A 66 -15.25 1.90 -8.95
N GLU A 67 -14.50 0.89 -8.57
CA GLU A 67 -14.85 -0.02 -7.49
C GLU A 67 -13.67 -0.23 -6.56
N HIS A 68 -13.98 -0.36 -5.28
CA HIS A 68 -13.05 -0.88 -4.29
C HIS A 68 -12.87 -2.39 -4.47
N ARG A 69 -12.03 -2.96 -3.64
CA ARG A 69 -11.93 -4.39 -3.48
C ARG A 69 -13.34 -5.01 -3.27
N GLU A 70 -13.56 -6.18 -3.81
CA GLU A 70 -14.82 -6.93 -3.71
C GLU A 70 -16.01 -6.30 -4.45
N GLY A 71 -15.75 -5.35 -5.36
CA GLY A 71 -16.79 -4.80 -6.21
C GLY A 71 -17.65 -3.72 -5.58
N ASP A 72 -17.29 -3.21 -4.41
CA ASP A 72 -18.00 -2.11 -3.78
C ASP A 72 -17.75 -0.82 -4.58
N PRO A 73 -18.82 -0.07 -4.95
CA PRO A 73 -18.63 1.16 -5.70
C PRO A 73 -17.90 2.22 -4.88
N ARG A 74 -17.03 2.97 -5.54
CA ARG A 74 -16.36 4.11 -4.90
C ARG A 74 -17.30 5.28 -4.78
N ASP A 75 -17.11 6.10 -3.75
CA ASP A 75 -17.80 7.37 -3.62
C ASP A 75 -17.48 8.27 -4.83
N LEU A 76 -18.38 9.18 -5.15
CA LEU A 76 -18.25 10.03 -6.33
C LEU A 76 -16.93 10.82 -6.34
N GLU A 77 -16.57 11.45 -5.22
CA GLU A 77 -15.34 12.23 -5.12
C GLU A 77 -14.10 11.38 -5.38
N ASP A 78 -14.01 10.22 -4.72
CA ASP A 78 -12.89 9.30 -4.88
C ASP A 78 -12.78 8.82 -6.32
N ARG A 79 -13.89 8.43 -6.92
CA ARG A 79 -13.94 7.97 -8.30
C ARG A 79 -13.49 9.04 -9.29
N GLU A 80 -13.95 10.27 -9.10
CA GLU A 80 -13.56 11.39 -9.97
C GLU A 80 -12.06 11.71 -9.84
N ILE A 81 -11.53 11.68 -8.63
CA ILE A 81 -10.11 11.89 -8.38
C ILE A 81 -9.28 10.80 -9.08
N LEU A 82 -9.66 9.53 -8.93
CA LEU A 82 -8.92 8.44 -9.56
C LEU A 82 -8.98 8.50 -11.09
N ARG A 83 -10.14 8.81 -11.66
CA ARG A 83 -10.27 8.99 -13.11
C ARG A 83 -9.37 10.11 -13.62
N LYS A 84 -9.31 11.21 -12.89
CA LYS A 84 -8.45 12.36 -13.23
C LYS A 84 -6.96 11.97 -13.18
N LEU A 85 -6.54 11.33 -12.09
CA LEU A 85 -5.14 10.93 -11.91
C LEU A 85 -4.70 9.88 -12.93
N CYS A 86 -5.59 8.96 -13.29
CA CYS A 86 -5.29 7.88 -14.22
C CYS A 86 -5.44 8.28 -15.70
N GLY A 87 -6.01 9.44 -15.99
CA GLY A 87 -6.30 9.87 -17.35
C GLY A 87 -7.55 9.25 -17.94
N GLY A 88 -8.48 8.77 -17.10
CA GLY A 88 -9.73 8.16 -17.51
C GLY A 88 -10.09 6.94 -16.68
N LYS A 89 -11.16 6.27 -17.08
CA LYS A 89 -11.60 5.04 -16.42
C LYS A 89 -10.55 3.94 -16.62
N LYS A 90 -10.15 3.27 -15.53
CA LYS A 90 -9.09 2.28 -15.58
C LYS A 90 -9.34 1.11 -14.64
N ASP A 91 -9.02 -0.08 -15.12
CA ASP A 91 -8.98 -1.33 -14.35
C ASP A 91 -7.52 -1.78 -14.18
N ASN A 92 -7.32 -2.88 -13.47
CA ASN A 92 -6.01 -3.51 -13.28
C ASN A 92 -4.99 -2.59 -12.59
N ILE A 93 -5.49 -1.83 -11.62
CA ILE A 93 -4.67 -0.98 -10.76
C ILE A 93 -4.46 -1.72 -9.44
N VAL A 94 -3.33 -1.47 -8.80
CA VAL A 94 -3.06 -1.95 -7.44
C VAL A 94 -3.30 -0.80 -6.46
N GLU A 95 -3.91 -1.10 -5.33
CA GLU A 95 -3.95 -0.19 -4.19
C GLU A 95 -2.96 -0.66 -3.14
N LEU A 96 -2.05 0.22 -2.76
CA LEU A 96 -1.22 0.01 -1.57
C LEU A 96 -2.07 0.40 -0.37
N HIS A 97 -2.65 -0.61 0.27
CA HIS A 97 -3.67 -0.46 1.29
C HIS A 97 -3.09 -0.03 2.65
N GLU A 98 -1.93 -0.59 3.00
CA GLU A 98 -1.26 -0.30 4.25
C GLU A 98 0.25 -0.35 4.06
N ILE A 99 0.95 0.56 4.71
CA ILE A 99 2.39 0.52 4.86
C ILE A 99 2.72 0.98 6.28
N TRP A 100 3.49 0.19 6.99
CA TRP A 100 3.86 0.48 8.37
C TRP A 100 5.29 0.06 8.66
N LEU A 101 5.99 0.87 9.45
CA LEU A 101 7.35 0.59 9.90
C LEU A 101 7.45 0.90 11.38
N ILE A 102 8.00 -0.01 12.17
CA ILE A 102 8.23 0.18 13.60
C ILE A 102 9.05 1.47 13.79
N GLU A 103 8.64 2.29 14.75
CA GLU A 103 9.16 3.65 14.93
C GLU A 103 10.69 3.72 15.03
N LYS A 104 11.31 2.82 15.79
CA LYS A 104 12.77 2.83 15.97
C LYS A 104 13.57 2.58 14.69
N TYR A 105 12.93 2.07 13.64
CA TYR A 105 13.58 1.84 12.35
C TYR A 105 13.32 2.94 11.34
N ARG A 106 12.56 3.96 11.71
CA ARG A 106 12.26 5.09 10.82
C ARG A 106 13.47 6.01 10.68
N GLY A 107 13.48 6.79 9.61
CA GLY A 107 14.57 7.73 9.34
C GLY A 107 15.84 7.10 8.78
N LYS A 108 15.80 5.85 8.37
CA LYS A 108 16.95 5.11 7.81
C LYS A 108 16.84 4.84 6.31
N GLY A 109 15.84 5.41 5.65
CA GLY A 109 15.64 5.24 4.22
C GLY A 109 14.89 3.97 3.82
N TYR A 110 14.35 3.21 4.76
CA TYR A 110 13.64 1.97 4.45
C TYR A 110 12.34 2.21 3.68
N GLY A 111 11.61 3.27 4.01
CA GLY A 111 10.40 3.63 3.29
C GLY A 111 10.66 3.94 1.82
N LYS A 112 11.71 4.71 1.55
CA LYS A 112 12.13 4.99 0.17
C LYS A 112 12.47 3.70 -0.58
N ARG A 113 13.24 2.83 0.04
CA ARG A 113 13.60 1.53 -0.54
C ARG A 113 12.38 0.67 -0.79
N PHE A 114 11.39 0.74 0.09
CA PHE A 114 10.15 0.00 -0.09
C PHE A 114 9.42 0.41 -1.36
N PHE A 115 9.25 1.71 -1.61
CA PHE A 115 8.58 2.17 -2.83
C PHE A 115 9.32 1.76 -4.10
N GLU A 116 10.65 1.77 -4.09
CA GLU A 116 11.44 1.24 -5.19
C GLU A 116 11.18 -0.25 -5.42
N PHE A 117 11.17 -1.01 -4.35
CA PHE A 117 10.87 -2.44 -4.38
C PHE A 117 9.44 -2.68 -4.88
N PHE A 118 8.47 -1.93 -4.36
CA PHE A 118 7.06 -2.14 -4.67
C PHE A 118 6.74 -1.85 -6.13
N GLU A 119 7.28 -0.80 -6.69
CA GLU A 119 7.13 -0.49 -8.12
C GLU A 119 7.60 -1.66 -8.99
N GLU A 120 8.77 -2.21 -8.70
CA GLU A 120 9.29 -3.34 -9.44
C GLU A 120 8.48 -4.61 -9.20
N PHE A 121 8.06 -4.83 -7.97
CA PHE A 121 7.26 -6.00 -7.60
C PHE A 121 5.93 -6.04 -8.36
N ILE A 122 5.16 -4.94 -8.36
CA ILE A 122 3.88 -4.91 -9.06
C ILE A 122 4.05 -4.96 -10.57
N ARG A 123 5.10 -4.37 -11.11
CA ARG A 123 5.42 -4.46 -12.53
C ARG A 123 5.68 -5.91 -12.95
N ARG A 124 6.46 -6.65 -12.18
CA ARG A 124 6.73 -8.07 -12.42
C ARG A 124 5.49 -8.94 -12.33
N ASN A 125 4.50 -8.50 -11.57
CA ASN A 125 3.23 -9.22 -11.43
C ASN A 125 2.19 -8.79 -12.46
N GLY A 126 2.58 -8.01 -13.46
CA GLY A 126 1.72 -7.65 -14.59
C GLY A 126 0.87 -6.41 -14.40
N TYR A 127 1.12 -5.64 -13.34
CA TYR A 127 0.41 -4.37 -13.11
C TYR A 127 1.23 -3.20 -13.64
N ASP A 128 0.55 -2.16 -14.09
CA ASP A 128 1.20 -0.99 -14.67
C ASP A 128 1.11 0.26 -13.80
N SER A 129 0.36 0.21 -12.73
CA SER A 129 0.13 1.38 -11.88
C SER A 129 -0.36 1.00 -10.49
N PHE A 130 -0.19 1.93 -9.57
CA PHE A 130 -0.80 1.78 -8.24
C PHE A 130 -1.28 3.12 -7.69
N VAL A 131 -2.20 3.05 -6.75
CA VAL A 131 -2.70 4.18 -5.96
C VAL A 131 -2.36 3.97 -4.50
N TYR A 132 -2.17 5.07 -3.77
CA TYR A 132 -1.88 5.05 -2.35
C TYR A 132 -2.54 6.25 -1.68
N TYR A 133 -3.30 5.98 -0.62
CA TYR A 133 -3.96 7.02 0.19
C TYR A 133 -3.12 7.26 1.43
N ALA A 134 -2.68 8.51 1.65
CA ALA A 134 -1.75 8.83 2.73
C ALA A 134 -2.14 10.11 3.46
N ASP A 135 -1.97 10.07 4.76
CA ASP A 135 -2.11 11.24 5.63
C ASP A 135 -0.86 11.50 6.47
N HIS A 136 0.10 10.59 6.44
CA HIS A 136 1.30 10.65 7.26
C HIS A 136 2.44 11.40 6.58
N GLN A 137 3.06 12.35 7.29
CA GLN A 137 4.08 13.26 6.76
C GLN A 137 5.25 12.56 6.06
N ALA A 138 5.76 11.47 6.64
CA ALA A 138 6.89 10.76 6.06
C ALA A 138 6.53 10.14 4.71
N ALA A 139 5.35 9.53 4.61
CA ALA A 139 4.87 8.94 3.37
C ALA A 139 4.61 10.02 2.31
N LEU A 140 4.02 11.14 2.70
CA LEU A 140 3.79 12.27 1.79
C LEU A 140 5.11 12.77 1.20
N ALA A 141 6.14 12.93 2.04
CA ALA A 141 7.45 13.40 1.59
C ALA A 141 8.08 12.43 0.58
N ILE A 142 8.01 11.14 0.83
CA ILE A 142 8.55 10.13 -0.07
C ILE A 142 7.82 10.14 -1.42
N CYS A 143 6.49 10.11 -1.40
CA CYS A 143 5.69 10.08 -2.63
C CYS A 143 5.89 11.33 -3.48
N ARG A 144 5.95 12.50 -2.85
CA ARG A 144 6.20 13.76 -3.55
C ARG A 144 7.60 13.80 -4.15
N LYS A 145 8.60 13.33 -3.43
CA LYS A 145 9.98 13.29 -3.94
C LYS A 145 10.11 12.32 -5.11
N ARG A 146 9.32 11.25 -5.13
CA ARG A 146 9.29 10.31 -6.25
C ARG A 146 8.51 10.86 -7.47
N GLY A 147 7.83 11.97 -7.32
CA GLY A 147 7.11 12.62 -8.41
C GLY A 147 5.78 11.97 -8.77
N TYR A 148 5.17 11.25 -7.86
CA TYR A 148 3.84 10.68 -8.10
C TYR A 148 2.81 11.78 -8.29
N ALA A 149 1.84 11.56 -9.17
CA ALA A 149 0.70 12.45 -9.31
C ALA A 149 -0.13 12.43 -8.03
N GLU A 150 -0.65 13.57 -7.60
CA GLU A 150 -1.42 13.64 -6.36
C GLU A 150 -2.67 14.49 -6.47
N ASP A 151 -3.65 14.19 -5.63
CA ASP A 151 -4.82 15.01 -5.38
C ASP A 151 -5.23 14.83 -3.92
N TYR A 152 -6.19 15.61 -3.45
CA TYR A 152 -6.63 15.57 -2.08
C TYR A 152 -8.09 15.12 -2.01
N LEU A 153 -8.34 14.07 -1.22
CA LEU A 153 -9.67 13.51 -0.99
C LEU A 153 -10.26 14.14 0.27
N GLU A 154 -11.07 15.17 0.11
CA GLU A 154 -11.63 15.94 1.22
C GLU A 154 -12.48 15.11 2.17
N SER A 155 -13.30 14.21 1.63
CA SER A 155 -14.18 13.36 2.43
C SER A 155 -13.43 12.44 3.41
N ALA A 156 -12.19 12.07 3.10
CA ALA A 156 -11.39 11.21 3.94
C ALA A 156 -10.24 11.95 4.66
N GLY A 157 -9.94 13.18 4.24
CA GLY A 157 -8.81 13.93 4.79
C GLY A 157 -7.46 13.35 4.41
N GLU A 158 -7.36 12.73 3.24
CA GLU A 158 -6.16 12.04 2.79
C GLU A 158 -5.69 12.54 1.43
N TYR A 159 -4.39 12.45 1.18
CA TYR A 159 -3.83 12.65 -0.15
C TYR A 159 -3.86 11.35 -0.92
N VAL A 160 -4.21 11.43 -2.20
CA VAL A 160 -4.24 10.28 -3.11
C VAL A 160 -3.07 10.41 -4.05
N PHE A 161 -2.21 9.41 -4.06
CA PHE A 161 -1.06 9.34 -4.97
C PHE A 161 -1.30 8.28 -6.03
N TYR A 162 -0.87 8.58 -7.24
CA TYR A 162 -0.94 7.66 -8.37
C TYR A 162 0.43 7.55 -9.03
N SER A 163 0.89 6.33 -9.22
CA SER A 163 2.14 6.05 -9.91
C SER A 163 1.85 5.23 -11.17
N GLN A 164 2.20 5.79 -12.32
CA GLN A 164 2.21 5.06 -13.59
C GLN A 164 3.59 4.49 -13.78
N LEU A 165 3.71 3.17 -13.88
CA LEU A 165 4.99 2.50 -14.02
C LEU A 165 5.45 2.50 -15.46
N GLU A 166 6.76 2.66 -15.68
CA GLU A 166 7.33 2.56 -17.00
C GLU A 166 7.36 1.11 -17.47
N SER A 167 7.04 0.91 -18.75
CA SER A 167 7.09 -0.40 -19.36
C SER A 167 8.53 -0.80 -19.67
N HIS A 168 8.91 -2.06 -19.38
CA HIS A 168 10.17 -2.62 -19.82
C HIS A 168 10.15 -3.07 -21.28
N ALA A 169 9.00 -2.99 -21.94
CA ALA A 169 8.80 -3.54 -23.28
C ALA A 169 9.53 -2.80 -24.40
N ALA A 170 10.12 -1.64 -24.09
CA ALA A 170 10.82 -0.81 -25.08
C ALA A 170 12.33 -1.10 -25.17
N GLN A 171 12.81 -2.13 -24.52
CA GLN A 171 14.25 -2.46 -24.56
C GLN A 171 14.55 -3.60 -25.50
#